data_971c323a2068095fc69ca721f2d799e5
#
_entry.id   971c323a2068095fc69ca721f2d799e5
#
_cell.length_a   1.000
_cell.length_b   1.000
_cell.length_c   1.000
_cell.angle_alpha   90.00
_cell.angle_beta   90.00
_cell.angle_gamma   90.00
#
_symmetry.space_group_name_H-M   'P 1'
#
loop_
_entity.id
_entity.type
_entity.pdbx_description
1 polymer ?
#
loop_
_entity_poly.entity_id
_entity_poly.type
_entity_poly.pdbx_seq_one_letter_code
_entity_poly.pdbx_strand_id
1 'polypeptide(L)'
;LMTHDNLNRQTQYWNKKGKDHHAGRRHMKQAVRKNIFTRTSTCALATGSGDYVRCTPIEYSYHDGKFWMFSEGGEKFIGLEKNANVSLAIFDKYDGFGNLKSLQIMGRAEIIEPFSDSYNAHAEYKKIPLEALKKLEHPMNLICVTPARINALFSDLKKDGYSIRQTLEFEKNN
;
A
#
# COMPACT_ATOMS: atom_id res chain seq x y z
N LEU A 1 -28.39 2.63 9.37
CA LEU A 1 -27.14 3.07 10.02
C LEU A 1 -26.57 1.85 10.73
N MET A 2 -25.46 1.31 10.21
CA MET A 2 -24.73 0.22 10.89
C MET A 2 -24.10 0.79 12.16
N THR A 3 -24.42 0.21 13.30
CA THR A 3 -23.83 0.60 14.58
C THR A 3 -22.38 0.13 14.68
N HIS A 4 -21.54 0.81 15.45
CA HIS A 4 -20.12 0.48 15.71
C HIS A 4 -19.94 -0.98 16.18
N ASP A 5 -20.92 -1.54 16.90
CA ASP A 5 -20.94 -2.93 17.35
C ASP A 5 -21.08 -3.95 16.20
N ASN A 6 -21.81 -3.61 15.14
CA ASN A 6 -21.95 -4.48 13.97
C ASN A 6 -20.65 -4.52 13.13
N LEU A 7 -19.93 -3.41 13.02
CA LEU A 7 -18.60 -3.38 12.39
C LEU A 7 -17.59 -4.24 13.17
N ASN A 8 -17.57 -4.12 14.50
CA ASN A 8 -16.68 -4.92 15.35
C ASN A 8 -17.01 -6.42 15.29
N ARG A 9 -18.28 -6.81 15.24
CA ARG A 9 -18.68 -8.22 15.10
C ARG A 9 -18.29 -8.79 13.74
N GLN A 10 -18.42 -8.03 12.65
CA GLN A 10 -17.98 -8.47 11.34
C GLN A 10 -16.44 -8.61 11.29
N THR A 11 -15.70 -7.68 11.86
CA THR A 11 -14.23 -7.75 11.93
C THR A 11 -13.77 -8.95 12.78
N GLN A 12 -14.43 -9.25 13.91
CA GLN A 12 -14.16 -10.44 14.73
C GLN A 12 -14.56 -11.75 14.05
N TYR A 13 -15.62 -11.75 13.23
CA TYR A 13 -16.05 -12.94 12.48
C TYR A 13 -15.02 -13.35 11.43
N TRP A 14 -14.36 -12.38 10.81
CA TRP A 14 -13.29 -12.61 9.83
C TRP A 14 -12.01 -13.14 10.47
N ASN A 15 -11.72 -12.78 11.71
CA ASN A 15 -10.53 -13.24 12.44
C ASN A 15 -10.66 -14.67 13.01
N LYS A 16 -11.88 -15.23 13.13
CA LYS A 16 -12.12 -16.52 13.82
C LYS A 16 -12.07 -17.78 12.95
N LYS A 17 -12.03 -17.67 11.62
CA LYS A 17 -12.11 -18.84 10.71
C LYS A 17 -10.76 -19.29 10.10
N GLY A 18 -9.62 -18.91 10.63
CA GLY A 18 -8.31 -19.36 10.14
C GLY A 18 -7.63 -20.31 11.11
N LYS A 19 -7.48 -21.58 10.75
CA LYS A 19 -6.55 -22.45 11.43
C LYS A 19 -5.13 -21.92 11.23
N ASP A 20 -4.43 -21.70 12.34
CA ASP A 20 -3.00 -21.38 12.42
C ASP A 20 -2.57 -19.99 11.92
N HIS A 21 -2.67 -18.99 12.82
CA HIS A 21 -2.27 -17.61 12.57
C HIS A 21 -0.79 -17.42 12.15
N HIS A 22 0.12 -18.35 12.50
CA HIS A 22 1.55 -18.25 12.15
C HIS A 22 1.87 -18.78 10.75
N ALA A 23 1.23 -19.86 10.33
CA ALA A 23 1.38 -20.38 8.97
C ALA A 23 0.73 -19.47 7.94
N GLY A 24 -0.46 -18.92 8.23
CA GLY A 24 -1.13 -17.93 7.42
C GLY A 24 -0.32 -16.65 7.21
N ARG A 25 0.34 -16.12 8.24
CA ARG A 25 1.22 -14.95 8.13
C ARG A 25 2.43 -15.20 7.23
N ARG A 26 3.06 -16.37 7.31
CA ARG A 26 4.18 -16.72 6.43
C ARG A 26 3.73 -16.87 4.97
N HIS A 27 2.60 -17.54 4.74
CA HIS A 27 2.03 -17.72 3.40
C HIS A 27 1.62 -16.37 2.78
N MET A 28 1.02 -15.48 3.57
CA MET A 28 0.65 -14.16 3.12
C MET A 28 1.86 -13.26 2.85
N LYS A 29 2.89 -13.27 3.72
CA LYS A 29 4.15 -12.57 3.43
C LYS A 29 4.76 -13.05 2.12
N GLN A 30 4.67 -14.33 1.83
CA GLN A 30 5.18 -14.91 0.60
C GLN A 30 4.27 -14.61 -0.61
N ALA A 31 2.95 -14.68 -0.46
CA ALA A 31 1.99 -14.33 -1.52
C ALA A 31 2.03 -12.83 -1.84
N VAL A 32 2.13 -11.97 -0.83
CA VAL A 32 2.33 -10.53 -0.97
C VAL A 32 3.65 -10.24 -1.69
N ARG A 33 4.75 -10.87 -1.29
CA ARG A 33 6.06 -10.72 -1.96
C ARG A 33 6.09 -11.27 -3.38
N LYS A 34 5.41 -12.37 -3.65
CA LYS A 34 5.54 -13.09 -4.93
C LYS A 34 4.54 -12.64 -6.00
N ASN A 35 3.35 -12.15 -5.64
CA ASN A 35 2.26 -11.98 -6.61
C ASN A 35 1.85 -10.54 -6.90
N ILE A 36 2.01 -9.57 -5.99
CA ILE A 36 1.46 -8.24 -6.20
C ILE A 36 2.55 -7.22 -6.52
N PHE A 37 3.69 -7.31 -5.85
CA PHE A 37 4.78 -6.36 -6.09
C PHE A 37 5.50 -6.56 -7.43
N THR A 38 5.23 -7.66 -8.13
CA THR A 38 5.87 -7.98 -9.42
C THR A 38 4.96 -7.81 -10.62
N ARG A 39 3.64 -7.65 -10.44
CA ARG A 39 2.67 -7.65 -11.55
C ARG A 39 2.07 -6.30 -11.87
N THR A 40 1.90 -5.44 -10.87
CA THR A 40 1.35 -4.10 -11.06
C THR A 40 2.31 -3.07 -10.48
N SER A 41 2.65 -2.07 -11.26
CA SER A 41 3.46 -0.93 -10.81
C SER A 41 2.60 0.28 -10.44
N THR A 42 1.27 0.14 -10.47
CA THR A 42 0.33 1.24 -10.26
C THR A 42 -0.61 0.91 -9.10
N CYS A 43 -0.88 1.89 -8.25
CA CYS A 43 -1.88 1.82 -7.20
C CYS A 43 -2.79 3.04 -7.22
N ALA A 44 -3.90 2.97 -6.50
CA ALA A 44 -4.70 4.12 -6.14
C ALA A 44 -4.27 4.60 -4.75
N LEU A 45 -3.68 5.79 -4.67
CA LEU A 45 -3.27 6.44 -3.42
C LEU A 45 -4.39 7.36 -2.94
N ALA A 46 -4.99 7.04 -1.80
CA ALA A 46 -5.96 7.87 -1.12
C ALA A 46 -5.29 8.76 -0.07
N THR A 47 -5.54 10.07 -0.19
CA THR A 47 -5.10 11.11 0.75
C THR A 47 -6.30 11.94 1.17
N GLY A 48 -6.28 12.52 2.37
CA GLY A 48 -7.38 13.34 2.82
C GLY A 48 -7.14 14.01 4.16
N SER A 49 -7.84 15.13 4.37
CA SER A 49 -7.84 15.87 5.63
C SER A 49 -9.14 16.66 5.79
N GLY A 50 -9.87 16.48 6.88
CA GLY A 50 -11.20 17.06 7.05
C GLY A 50 -12.15 16.57 5.96
N ASP A 51 -12.81 17.51 5.29
CA ASP A 51 -13.75 17.23 4.20
C ASP A 51 -13.05 16.95 2.85
N TYR A 52 -11.73 17.14 2.78
CA TYR A 52 -10.95 16.89 1.57
C TYR A 52 -10.54 15.44 1.47
N VAL A 53 -10.98 14.76 0.42
CA VAL A 53 -10.61 13.38 0.10
C VAL A 53 -10.22 13.30 -1.37
N ARG A 54 -9.07 12.69 -1.65
CA ARG A 54 -8.61 12.45 -3.00
C ARG A 54 -8.09 11.03 -3.17
N CYS A 55 -8.36 10.44 -4.33
CA CYS A 55 -7.81 9.17 -4.77
C CYS A 55 -7.08 9.39 -6.09
N THR A 56 -5.79 9.09 -6.13
CA THR A 56 -4.90 9.36 -7.27
C THR A 56 -4.28 8.07 -7.77
N PRO A 57 -4.43 7.70 -9.05
CA PRO A 57 -3.62 6.63 -9.64
C PRO A 57 -2.16 7.08 -9.70
N ILE A 58 -1.24 6.26 -9.23
CA ILE A 58 0.18 6.59 -9.16
C ILE A 58 1.04 5.33 -9.31
N GLU A 59 2.19 5.47 -9.98
CA GLU A 59 3.19 4.42 -10.02
C GLU A 59 3.86 4.26 -8.66
N TYR A 60 4.12 3.01 -8.26
CA TYR A 60 4.84 2.72 -7.04
C TYR A 60 5.93 1.66 -7.25
N SER A 61 6.90 1.68 -6.36
CA SER A 61 7.85 0.59 -6.12
C SER A 61 7.71 0.11 -4.69
N TYR A 62 7.97 -1.17 -4.45
CA TYR A 62 8.02 -1.72 -3.09
C TYR A 62 9.39 -2.34 -2.82
N HIS A 63 10.12 -1.75 -1.91
CA HIS A 63 11.39 -2.27 -1.40
C HIS A 63 11.60 -1.80 0.05
N ASP A 64 12.45 -2.49 0.79
CA ASP A 64 12.75 -2.20 2.19
C ASP A 64 11.53 -2.10 3.10
N GLY A 65 10.47 -2.86 2.75
CA GLY A 65 9.23 -2.87 3.53
C GLY A 65 8.32 -1.65 3.33
N LYS A 66 8.63 -0.75 2.40
CA LYS A 66 7.94 0.50 2.15
C LYS A 66 7.50 0.64 0.70
N PHE A 67 6.49 1.49 0.47
CA PHE A 67 6.04 1.88 -0.86
C PHE A 67 6.60 3.26 -1.22
N TRP A 68 7.16 3.37 -2.40
CA TRP A 68 7.86 4.56 -2.88
C TRP A 68 7.24 5.04 -4.17
N MET A 69 6.94 6.33 -4.28
CA MET A 69 6.22 6.93 -5.40
C MET A 69 6.84 8.28 -5.77
N PHE A 70 7.40 8.37 -6.97
CA PHE A 70 7.73 9.68 -7.53
C PHE A 70 6.47 10.40 -8.01
N SER A 71 6.44 11.71 -7.84
CA SER A 71 5.32 12.56 -8.23
C SER A 71 5.77 13.97 -8.60
N GLU A 72 5.25 14.49 -9.71
CA GLU A 72 5.47 15.89 -10.12
C GLU A 72 4.78 16.89 -9.18
N GLY A 73 3.81 16.46 -8.38
CA GLY A 73 3.01 17.34 -7.52
C GLY A 73 1.53 17.01 -7.58
N GLY A 74 0.69 18.03 -7.47
CA GLY A 74 -0.76 17.95 -7.60
C GLY A 74 -1.52 17.92 -6.29
N GLU A 75 -2.83 17.87 -6.37
CA GLU A 75 -3.75 18.09 -5.24
C GLU A 75 -3.64 17.05 -4.11
N LYS A 76 -3.04 15.87 -4.35
CA LYS A 76 -2.81 14.89 -3.28
C LYS A 76 -1.99 15.44 -2.11
N PHE A 77 -1.12 16.44 -2.40
CA PHE A 77 -0.29 17.08 -1.38
C PHE A 77 -1.10 17.97 -0.42
N ILE A 78 -2.26 18.50 -0.83
CA ILE A 78 -3.18 19.23 0.05
C ILE A 78 -3.60 18.36 1.26
N GLY A 79 -3.88 17.08 1.00
CA GLY A 79 -4.16 16.12 2.06
C GLY A 79 -2.92 15.72 2.86
N LEU A 80 -1.81 15.44 2.16
CA LEU A 80 -0.56 14.96 2.77
C LEU A 80 0.08 15.95 3.74
N GLU A 81 0.02 17.24 3.43
CA GLU A 81 0.54 18.32 4.29
C GLU A 81 -0.16 18.36 5.66
N LYS A 82 -1.42 17.98 5.73
CA LYS A 82 -2.25 18.06 6.94
C LYS A 82 -2.42 16.71 7.63
N ASN A 83 -2.29 15.61 6.89
CA ASN A 83 -2.54 14.27 7.39
C ASN A 83 -1.63 13.25 6.68
N ALA A 84 -0.71 12.71 7.44
CA ALA A 84 0.21 11.69 6.95
C ALA A 84 -0.44 10.28 6.80
N ASN A 85 -1.65 10.06 7.32
CA ASN A 85 -2.32 8.78 7.15
C ASN A 85 -2.87 8.66 5.74
N VAL A 86 -2.53 7.55 5.09
CA VAL A 86 -2.90 7.26 3.71
C VAL A 86 -3.42 5.84 3.56
N SER A 87 -4.12 5.60 2.46
CA SER A 87 -4.47 4.25 2.05
C SER A 87 -4.09 4.02 0.59
N LEU A 88 -3.56 2.83 0.30
CA LEU A 88 -3.29 2.39 -1.06
C LEU A 88 -4.19 1.23 -1.41
N ALA A 89 -4.73 1.23 -2.63
CA ALA A 89 -5.39 0.08 -3.21
C ALA A 89 -4.57 -0.41 -4.42
N ILE A 90 -4.16 -1.68 -4.34
CA ILE A 90 -3.47 -2.40 -5.42
C ILE A 90 -4.37 -3.55 -5.82
N PHE A 91 -4.70 -3.68 -7.09
CA PHE A 91 -5.65 -4.72 -7.54
C PHE A 91 -5.39 -5.12 -8.99
N ASP A 92 -5.68 -6.38 -9.28
CA ASP A 92 -5.70 -6.90 -10.65
C ASP A 92 -7.04 -6.52 -11.33
N LYS A 93 -7.08 -6.58 -12.65
CA LYS A 93 -8.31 -6.46 -13.41
C LYS A 93 -9.33 -7.46 -12.86
N TYR A 94 -10.57 -7.01 -12.69
CA TYR A 94 -11.66 -7.90 -12.30
C TYR A 94 -11.92 -8.95 -13.36
N ASP A 95 -11.84 -10.22 -12.98
CA ASP A 95 -12.08 -11.39 -13.82
C ASP A 95 -12.87 -12.46 -13.05
N GLY A 96 -14.03 -12.05 -12.56
CA GLY A 96 -14.95 -12.89 -11.79
C GLY A 96 -14.56 -13.11 -10.32
N PHE A 97 -15.52 -13.57 -9.52
CA PHE A 97 -15.36 -13.76 -8.07
C PHE A 97 -14.30 -14.83 -7.70
N GLY A 98 -14.02 -15.77 -8.59
CA GLY A 98 -13.01 -16.81 -8.38
C GLY A 98 -11.56 -16.33 -8.53
N ASN A 99 -11.33 -15.14 -9.10
CA ASN A 99 -10.02 -14.64 -9.49
C ASN A 99 -9.66 -13.31 -8.85
N LEU A 100 -10.29 -12.98 -7.73
CA LEU A 100 -10.05 -11.71 -7.03
C LEU A 100 -8.64 -11.65 -6.45
N LYS A 101 -7.92 -10.55 -6.74
CA LYS A 101 -6.60 -10.25 -6.18
C LYS A 101 -6.51 -8.77 -5.88
N SER A 102 -6.45 -8.43 -4.60
CA SER A 102 -6.27 -7.04 -4.17
C SER A 102 -5.60 -6.93 -2.82
N LEU A 103 -4.96 -5.77 -2.63
CA LEU A 103 -4.43 -5.31 -1.34
C LEU A 103 -5.02 -3.95 -1.03
N GLN A 104 -5.42 -3.77 0.22
CA GLN A 104 -5.73 -2.48 0.81
C GLN A 104 -4.70 -2.23 1.91
N ILE A 105 -3.87 -1.23 1.72
CA ILE A 105 -2.75 -0.88 2.60
C ILE A 105 -3.11 0.40 3.35
N MET A 106 -3.10 0.35 4.66
CA MET A 106 -3.15 1.53 5.51
C MET A 106 -1.74 1.81 6.01
N GLY A 107 -1.29 3.06 5.90
CA GLY A 107 0.07 3.43 6.27
C GLY A 107 0.23 4.92 6.57
N ARG A 108 1.47 5.30 6.83
CA ARG A 108 1.87 6.69 7.00
C ARG A 108 2.78 7.11 5.87
N ALA A 109 2.45 8.21 5.25
CA ALA A 109 3.28 8.84 4.22
C ALA A 109 4.29 9.80 4.86
N GLU A 110 5.45 9.86 4.24
CA GLU A 110 6.51 10.82 4.47
C GLU A 110 6.92 11.39 3.11
N ILE A 111 7.07 12.70 3.03
CA ILE A 111 7.62 13.35 1.84
C ILE A 111 9.12 13.43 2.04
N ILE A 112 9.85 12.74 1.17
CA ILE A 112 11.30 12.64 1.23
C ILE A 112 11.90 13.87 0.56
N GLU A 113 12.84 14.50 1.24
CA GLU A 113 13.57 15.66 0.74
C GLU A 113 14.29 15.33 -0.57
N PRO A 114 14.07 16.12 -1.64
CA PRO A 114 14.76 15.93 -2.91
C PRO A 114 16.29 15.88 -2.73
N PHE A 115 16.91 14.93 -3.42
CA PHE A 115 18.36 14.70 -3.42
C PHE A 115 18.98 14.30 -2.07
N SER A 116 18.18 14.00 -1.05
CA SER A 116 18.66 13.33 0.17
C SER A 116 19.15 11.91 -0.13
N ASP A 117 19.82 11.28 0.83
CA ASP A 117 20.34 9.91 0.67
C ASP A 117 19.21 8.91 0.31
N SER A 118 18.06 9.00 0.96
CA SER A 118 16.90 8.15 0.69
C SER A 118 16.31 8.39 -0.70
N TYR A 119 16.26 9.65 -1.14
CA TYR A 119 15.83 10.02 -2.48
C TYR A 119 16.77 9.44 -3.55
N ASN A 120 18.07 9.63 -3.35
CA ASN A 120 19.11 9.16 -4.26
C ASN A 120 19.10 7.64 -4.34
N ALA A 121 19.02 6.95 -3.22
CA ALA A 121 18.92 5.49 -3.16
C ALA A 121 17.69 4.96 -3.92
N HIS A 122 16.54 5.65 -3.82
CA HIS A 122 15.35 5.25 -4.58
C HIS A 122 15.49 5.52 -6.08
N ALA A 123 16.08 6.64 -6.46
CA ALA A 123 16.39 6.93 -7.88
C ALA A 123 17.32 5.86 -8.49
N GLU A 124 18.35 5.44 -7.75
CA GLU A 124 19.24 4.35 -8.13
C GLU A 124 18.47 3.02 -8.26
N TYR A 125 17.64 2.66 -7.28
CA TYR A 125 16.78 1.48 -7.34
C TYR A 125 15.92 1.45 -8.62
N LYS A 126 15.37 2.60 -9.01
CA LYS A 126 14.56 2.78 -10.23
C LYS A 126 15.44 2.90 -11.49
N LYS A 127 16.75 2.93 -11.36
CA LYS A 127 17.71 3.19 -12.46
C LYS A 127 17.44 4.52 -13.17
N ILE A 128 17.02 5.54 -12.44
CA ILE A 128 16.81 6.89 -12.95
C ILE A 128 18.08 7.68 -12.71
N PRO A 129 18.74 8.22 -13.75
CA PRO A 129 19.94 9.03 -13.57
C PRO A 129 19.64 10.29 -12.75
N LEU A 130 20.37 10.51 -11.65
CA LEU A 130 20.21 11.70 -10.79
C LEU A 130 20.39 13.00 -11.57
N GLU A 131 21.30 13.01 -12.53
CA GLU A 131 21.52 14.19 -13.39
C GLU A 131 20.31 14.51 -14.28
N ALA A 132 19.46 13.54 -14.61
CA ALA A 132 18.21 13.79 -15.29
C ALA A 132 17.18 14.44 -14.36
N LEU A 133 17.11 14.00 -13.11
CA LEU A 133 16.22 14.59 -12.10
C LEU A 133 16.63 16.01 -11.71
N LYS A 134 17.93 16.30 -11.65
CA LYS A 134 18.47 17.64 -11.37
C LYS A 134 18.22 18.67 -12.49
N LYS A 135 18.00 18.19 -13.72
CA LYS A 135 17.69 19.07 -14.87
C LYS A 135 16.23 19.49 -14.96
N LEU A 136 15.36 18.91 -14.16
CA LEU A 136 13.96 19.30 -14.11
C LEU A 136 13.84 20.70 -13.50
N GLU A 137 12.93 21.52 -14.04
CA GLU A 137 12.64 22.87 -13.53
C GLU A 137 12.25 22.83 -12.05
N HIS A 138 11.48 21.81 -11.67
CA HIS A 138 11.13 21.51 -10.28
C HIS A 138 11.52 20.07 -9.96
N PRO A 139 12.18 19.84 -8.82
CA PRO A 139 12.49 18.48 -8.38
C PRO A 139 11.21 17.64 -8.25
N MET A 140 11.26 16.38 -8.66
CA MET A 140 10.16 15.46 -8.38
C MET A 140 10.04 15.22 -6.89
N ASN A 141 8.82 15.23 -6.38
CA ASN A 141 8.54 14.81 -5.01
C ASN A 141 8.68 13.30 -4.91
N LEU A 142 9.17 12.81 -3.78
CA LEU A 142 9.19 11.39 -3.46
C LEU A 142 8.34 11.13 -2.21
N ILE A 143 7.28 10.36 -2.37
CA ILE A 143 6.40 9.93 -1.29
C ILE A 143 6.84 8.53 -0.85
N CYS A 144 7.14 8.38 0.44
CA CYS A 144 7.45 7.09 1.06
C CYS A 144 6.32 6.71 2.01
N VAL A 145 5.70 5.54 1.80
CA VAL A 145 4.63 5.05 2.68
C VAL A 145 5.10 3.83 3.46
N THR A 146 5.13 3.97 4.78
CA THR A 146 5.36 2.86 5.70
C THR A 146 4.03 2.20 6.02
N PRO A 147 3.81 0.91 5.67
CA PRO A 147 2.55 0.23 5.95
C PRO A 147 2.41 -0.05 7.44
N ALA A 148 1.21 0.19 7.98
CA ALA A 148 0.81 -0.20 9.33
C ALA A 148 -0.06 -1.46 9.29
N ARG A 149 -0.89 -1.61 8.24
CA ARG A 149 -1.79 -2.73 8.06
C ARG A 149 -2.04 -3.00 6.58
N ILE A 150 -2.05 -4.29 6.21
CA ILE A 150 -2.42 -4.75 4.88
C ILE A 150 -3.57 -5.74 4.98
N ASN A 151 -4.68 -5.44 4.31
CA ASN A 151 -5.77 -6.37 4.08
C ASN A 151 -5.66 -6.93 2.66
N ALA A 152 -5.51 -8.24 2.56
CA ALA A 152 -5.40 -8.93 1.30
C ALA A 152 -6.68 -9.71 0.98
N LEU A 153 -7.07 -9.74 -0.27
CA LEU A 153 -8.13 -10.56 -0.82
C LEU A 153 -7.55 -11.37 -1.99
N PHE A 154 -7.34 -12.66 -1.78
CA PHE A 154 -6.78 -13.58 -2.77
C PHE A 154 -7.65 -14.83 -2.90
N SER A 155 -8.38 -14.94 -4.00
CA SER A 155 -9.23 -16.13 -4.27
C SER A 155 -8.43 -17.44 -4.31
N ASP A 156 -7.17 -17.38 -4.77
CA ASP A 156 -6.31 -18.57 -4.89
C ASP A 156 -6.01 -19.23 -3.54
N LEU A 157 -6.02 -18.48 -2.43
CA LEU A 157 -5.77 -19.03 -1.09
C LEU A 157 -6.78 -20.11 -0.68
N LYS A 158 -7.98 -20.10 -1.28
CA LYS A 158 -8.97 -21.13 -1.03
C LYS A 158 -8.51 -22.51 -1.46
N LYS A 159 -7.69 -22.60 -2.52
CA LYS A 159 -7.16 -23.87 -3.04
C LYS A 159 -6.22 -24.54 -2.03
N ASP A 160 -5.54 -23.71 -1.22
CA ASP A 160 -4.61 -24.15 -0.19
C ASP A 160 -5.27 -24.28 1.20
N GLY A 161 -6.63 -24.19 1.28
CA GLY A 161 -7.39 -24.34 2.51
C GLY A 161 -7.39 -23.10 3.41
N TYR A 162 -6.88 -21.95 2.94
CA TYR A 162 -6.87 -20.71 3.70
C TYR A 162 -8.09 -19.82 3.40
N SER A 163 -8.39 -18.90 4.33
CA SER A 163 -9.34 -17.83 4.06
C SER A 163 -8.82 -16.95 2.92
N ILE A 164 -9.69 -16.61 1.98
CA ILE A 164 -9.37 -15.69 0.88
C ILE A 164 -9.07 -14.26 1.37
N ARG A 165 -9.51 -13.92 2.58
CA ARG A 165 -9.23 -12.64 3.23
C ARG A 165 -8.20 -12.85 4.33
N GLN A 166 -7.12 -12.08 4.24
CA GLN A 166 -6.02 -12.11 5.18
C GLN A 166 -5.69 -10.69 5.65
N THR A 167 -5.22 -10.56 6.88
CA THR A 167 -4.76 -9.28 7.43
C THR A 167 -3.34 -9.44 7.97
N LEU A 168 -2.47 -8.53 7.59
CA LEU A 168 -1.12 -8.39 8.13
C LEU A 168 -1.02 -7.05 8.86
N GLU A 169 -0.68 -7.09 10.11
CA GLU A 169 -0.36 -5.91 10.92
C GLU A 169 1.15 -5.80 11.11
N PHE A 170 1.67 -4.59 11.04
CA PHE A 170 3.06 -4.27 11.31
C PHE A 170 3.14 -3.66 12.70
N GLU A 171 4.08 -4.14 13.49
CA GLU A 171 4.33 -3.56 14.81
C GLU A 171 4.78 -2.10 14.63
N LYS A 172 4.22 -1.22 15.45
CA LYS A 172 4.74 0.14 15.54
C LYS A 172 6.13 0.03 16.18
N ASN A 173 7.16 0.32 15.43
CA ASN A 173 8.46 0.57 16.03
C ASN A 173 8.30 1.83 16.90
N ASN A 174 8.33 1.61 18.22
CA ASN A 174 8.39 2.68 19.22
C ASN A 174 9.72 3.41 19.12
#